data_60535f4951074eac66b9ab800c72b932
#
_entry.id   60535f4951074eac66b9ab800c72b932
#
_cell.length_a   1.000
_cell.length_b   1.000
_cell.length_c   1.000
_cell.angle_alpha   90.00
_cell.angle_beta   90.00
_cell.angle_gamma   90.00
#
_symmetry.space_group_name_H-M   'P 1'
#
loop_
_entity.id
_entity.type
_entity.pdbx_description
1 polymer ?
#
loop_
_entity_poly.entity_id
_entity_poly.type
_entity_poly.pdbx_seq_one_letter_code
_entity_poly.pdbx_strand_id
1 'polypeptide(L)'
;MTFKWNVHYTGSKGNSVSIYTNQFNILVDAGKPYKFIEPLLYEKHFLIFTHRHGDHFKPAVYKKIRENFPNIKILANEEVSNLMFEKTKIPADVVFSDNFQFQIGTMKFTTIQNYHGAGEELVDCHGLIIEDIESGEVLLYATDLSTTIDYQEYLDKNSLQVDYFLLESNYDPQVIEFYESTKAHTGFDIFSNGSYRHLSSTEHKEFTEKYCKPDSIVVPLHQSETYSTFEGLIKRTKKDENRLTMEEVEEWKKSKNK
;
A
#
# COMPACT_ATOMS: atom_id res chain seq x y z
N MET A 1 -21.62 -9.67 -2.14
CA MET A 1 -20.36 -8.98 -1.73
C MET A 1 -19.71 -9.81 -0.65
N THR A 2 -18.66 -10.54 -1.02
CA THR A 2 -17.93 -11.46 -0.12
C THR A 2 -16.93 -10.69 0.74
N PHE A 3 -16.39 -9.60 0.21
CA PHE A 3 -15.40 -8.78 0.89
C PHE A 3 -15.98 -7.49 1.46
N LYS A 4 -15.49 -7.14 2.67
CA LYS A 4 -15.63 -5.81 3.27
C LYS A 4 -14.26 -5.37 3.76
N TRP A 5 -14.02 -4.07 3.84
CA TRP A 5 -12.74 -3.54 4.33
C TRP A 5 -12.94 -2.26 5.15
N ASN A 6 -11.91 -1.96 5.91
CA ASN A 6 -11.81 -0.67 6.59
C ASN A 6 -10.34 -0.19 6.53
N VAL A 7 -10.11 0.92 5.87
CA VAL A 7 -8.80 1.58 5.83
C VAL A 7 -8.67 2.43 7.08
N HIS A 8 -7.95 1.91 8.09
CA HIS A 8 -7.76 2.61 9.36
C HIS A 8 -6.67 3.67 9.25
N TYR A 9 -5.57 3.30 8.60
CA TYR A 9 -4.41 4.15 8.37
C TYR A 9 -3.80 3.80 7.02
N THR A 10 -3.34 4.84 6.29
CA THR A 10 -2.64 4.67 5.02
C THR A 10 -1.67 5.82 4.81
N GLY A 11 -0.46 5.52 4.29
CA GLY A 11 0.62 6.48 4.03
C GLY A 11 1.78 6.41 5.03
N SER A 12 2.82 7.20 4.81
CA SER A 12 4.11 7.17 5.52
C SER A 12 4.04 7.37 7.05
N LYS A 13 2.89 7.74 7.58
CA LYS A 13 2.66 7.86 9.03
C LYS A 13 2.16 6.57 9.67
N GLY A 14 1.96 5.52 8.89
CA GLY A 14 1.56 4.19 9.33
C GLY A 14 0.40 3.63 8.54
N ASN A 15 0.49 2.33 8.23
CA ASN A 15 -0.47 1.59 7.45
C ASN A 15 -1.16 0.52 8.31
N SER A 16 -2.47 0.37 8.15
CA SER A 16 -3.27 -0.72 8.70
C SER A 16 -4.62 -0.78 7.99
N VAL A 17 -4.93 -1.91 7.38
CA VAL A 17 -6.19 -2.15 6.68
C VAL A 17 -6.81 -3.45 7.17
N SER A 18 -8.07 -3.39 7.62
CA SER A 18 -8.84 -4.60 7.89
C SER A 18 -9.55 -5.08 6.64
N ILE A 19 -9.44 -6.37 6.35
CA ILE A 19 -10.19 -7.07 5.31
C ILE A 19 -11.03 -8.14 6.00
N TYR A 20 -12.31 -8.17 5.68
CA TYR A 20 -13.28 -9.10 6.25
C TYR A 20 -13.84 -9.96 5.12
N THR A 21 -13.82 -11.24 5.30
CA THR A 21 -14.47 -12.20 4.44
C THR A 21 -15.62 -12.88 5.17
N ASN A 22 -16.37 -13.73 4.50
CA ASN A 22 -17.41 -14.55 5.14
C ASN A 22 -16.83 -15.65 6.06
N GLN A 23 -15.50 -15.88 6.04
CA GLN A 23 -14.83 -16.96 6.79
C GLN A 23 -13.83 -16.44 7.83
N PHE A 24 -13.14 -15.34 7.57
CA PHE A 24 -12.15 -14.78 8.51
C PHE A 24 -11.90 -13.31 8.30
N ASN A 25 -11.32 -12.72 9.35
CA ASN A 25 -10.95 -11.32 9.42
C ASN A 25 -9.43 -11.20 9.44
N ILE A 26 -8.92 -10.32 8.60
CA ILE A 26 -7.49 -10.07 8.41
C ILE A 26 -7.20 -8.63 8.82
N LEU A 27 -6.05 -8.39 9.45
CA LEU A 27 -5.43 -7.09 9.50
C LEU A 27 -4.18 -7.14 8.62
N VAL A 28 -4.02 -6.18 7.72
CA VAL A 28 -2.79 -6.00 6.93
C VAL A 28 -2.04 -4.83 7.52
N ASP A 29 -0.82 -5.07 7.95
CA ASP A 29 0.11 -4.15 8.61
C ASP A 29 -0.34 -3.57 9.96
N ALA A 30 0.65 -3.21 10.77
CA ALA A 30 0.47 -2.63 12.11
C ALA A 30 1.47 -1.48 12.35
N GLY A 31 1.47 -0.52 11.43
CA GLY A 31 2.45 0.56 11.35
C GLY A 31 2.28 1.70 12.37
N LYS A 32 1.24 1.65 13.20
CA LYS A 32 1.00 2.64 14.26
C LYS A 32 1.47 2.17 15.63
N PRO A 33 1.64 3.07 16.62
CA PRO A 33 1.84 2.69 18.02
C PRO A 33 0.74 1.76 18.53
N TYR A 34 1.09 0.84 19.44
CA TYR A 34 0.22 -0.24 19.92
C TYR A 34 -1.18 0.21 20.34
N LYS A 35 -1.31 1.34 21.06
CA LYS A 35 -2.60 1.89 21.49
C LYS A 35 -3.60 2.16 20.35
N PHE A 36 -3.10 2.33 19.12
CA PHE A 36 -3.94 2.52 17.92
C PHE A 36 -4.19 1.21 17.17
N ILE A 37 -3.32 0.21 17.34
CA ILE A 37 -3.44 -1.10 16.71
C ILE A 37 -4.28 -2.05 17.55
N GLU A 38 -4.15 -2.01 18.88
CA GLU A 38 -4.87 -2.91 19.79
C GLU A 38 -6.37 -2.99 19.51
N PRO A 39 -7.12 -1.89 19.32
CA PRO A 39 -8.55 -1.96 19.03
C PRO A 39 -8.88 -2.66 17.70
N LEU A 40 -7.93 -2.72 16.77
CA LEU A 40 -8.11 -3.34 15.45
C LEU A 40 -7.91 -4.86 15.47
N LEU A 41 -7.30 -5.39 16.52
CA LEU A 41 -6.94 -6.80 16.62
C LEU A 41 -8.08 -7.70 17.12
N TYR A 42 -9.08 -7.11 17.74
CA TYR A 42 -10.24 -7.88 18.18
C TYR A 42 -10.92 -8.54 16.99
N GLU A 43 -11.28 -9.81 17.13
CA GLU A 43 -11.90 -10.65 16.08
C GLU A 43 -11.03 -10.90 14.84
N LYS A 44 -9.72 -10.59 14.87
CA LYS A 44 -8.81 -10.94 13.78
C LYS A 44 -8.33 -12.39 13.92
N HIS A 45 -8.34 -13.09 12.79
CA HIS A 45 -7.78 -14.44 12.67
C HIS A 45 -6.33 -14.38 12.18
N PHE A 46 -6.06 -13.41 11.29
CA PHE A 46 -4.75 -13.22 10.68
C PHE A 46 -4.28 -11.78 10.77
N LEU A 47 -2.96 -11.62 10.95
CA LEU A 47 -2.23 -10.38 10.74
C LEU A 47 -1.12 -10.66 9.73
N ILE A 48 -1.13 -9.93 8.61
CA ILE A 48 -0.17 -10.08 7.52
C ILE A 48 0.70 -8.84 7.50
N PHE A 49 2.02 -9.00 7.52
CA PHE A 49 2.96 -7.91 7.33
C PHE A 49 3.53 -7.94 5.92
N THR A 50 3.37 -6.83 5.20
CA THR A 50 3.78 -6.70 3.81
C THR A 50 5.28 -6.53 3.65
N HIS A 51 5.93 -5.73 4.53
CA HIS A 51 7.37 -5.50 4.50
C HIS A 51 7.88 -4.87 5.82
N ARG A 52 9.20 -4.62 5.90
CA ARG A 52 9.91 -4.26 7.14
C ARG A 52 9.88 -2.78 7.53
N HIS A 53 9.40 -1.87 6.70
CA HIS A 53 9.43 -0.42 7.02
C HIS A 53 8.62 -0.09 8.27
N GLY A 54 9.07 0.94 9.00
CA GLY A 54 8.52 1.29 10.31
C GLY A 54 7.07 1.81 10.30
N ASP A 55 6.52 2.16 9.16
CA ASP A 55 5.12 2.51 8.97
C ASP A 55 4.24 1.30 8.59
N HIS A 56 4.82 0.10 8.48
CA HIS A 56 4.14 -1.18 8.32
C HIS A 56 4.40 -2.13 9.48
N PHE A 57 5.66 -2.27 9.89
CA PHE A 57 6.08 -3.17 10.93
C PHE A 57 6.85 -2.45 12.06
N LYS A 58 6.47 -2.70 13.31
CA LYS A 58 7.16 -2.19 14.50
C LYS A 58 7.42 -3.34 15.49
N PRO A 59 8.68 -3.72 15.75
CA PRO A 59 9.01 -4.84 16.66
C PRO A 59 8.35 -4.73 18.04
N ALA A 60 8.31 -3.53 18.62
CA ALA A 60 7.68 -3.32 19.92
C ALA A 60 6.16 -3.51 19.91
N VAL A 61 5.50 -3.19 18.78
CA VAL A 61 4.07 -3.44 18.58
C VAL A 61 3.82 -4.92 18.40
N TYR A 62 4.61 -5.56 17.54
CA TYR A 62 4.56 -7.01 17.31
C TYR A 62 4.70 -7.82 18.61
N LYS A 63 5.68 -7.48 19.46
CA LYS A 63 5.86 -8.15 20.74
C LYS A 63 4.58 -8.10 21.59
N LYS A 64 3.96 -6.92 21.72
CA LYS A 64 2.70 -6.76 22.46
C LYS A 64 1.54 -7.52 21.83
N ILE A 65 1.48 -7.60 20.49
CA ILE A 65 0.47 -8.40 19.79
C ILE A 65 0.60 -9.87 20.17
N ARG A 66 1.82 -10.41 20.15
CA ARG A 66 2.07 -11.81 20.55
C ARG A 66 1.69 -12.09 22.00
N GLU A 67 1.96 -11.13 22.91
CA GLU A 67 1.65 -11.26 24.34
C GLU A 67 0.14 -11.23 24.60
N ASN A 68 -0.61 -10.34 23.93
CA ASN A 68 -2.01 -10.07 24.24
C ASN A 68 -3.02 -10.77 23.30
N PHE A 69 -2.59 -11.17 22.09
CA PHE A 69 -3.41 -11.80 21.06
C PHE A 69 -2.74 -13.07 20.50
N PRO A 70 -2.43 -14.07 21.33
CA PRO A 70 -1.66 -15.26 20.93
C PRO A 70 -2.36 -16.13 19.88
N ASN A 71 -3.67 -15.99 19.73
CA ASN A 71 -4.46 -16.77 18.78
C ASN A 71 -4.43 -16.21 17.35
N ILE A 72 -4.02 -14.96 17.17
CA ILE A 72 -3.88 -14.38 15.82
C ILE A 72 -2.68 -15.03 15.15
N LYS A 73 -2.90 -15.60 13.95
CA LYS A 73 -1.83 -16.14 13.13
C LYS A 73 -1.12 -15.01 12.38
N ILE A 74 0.18 -14.96 12.52
CA ILE A 74 1.03 -13.94 11.92
C ILE A 74 1.68 -14.49 10.65
N LEU A 75 1.47 -13.80 9.54
CA LEU A 75 2.09 -14.10 8.25
C LEU A 75 3.04 -12.95 7.88
N ALA A 76 4.21 -13.27 7.39
CA ALA A 76 5.19 -12.29 6.93
C ALA A 76 6.13 -12.92 5.89
N ASN A 77 6.80 -12.09 5.10
CA ASN A 77 7.90 -12.56 4.27
C ASN A 77 9.13 -12.90 5.13
N GLU A 78 10.15 -13.47 4.50
CA GLU A 78 11.35 -13.94 5.22
C GLU A 78 12.09 -12.79 5.90
N GLU A 79 12.22 -11.64 5.24
CA GLU A 79 12.91 -10.45 5.78
C GLU A 79 12.25 -9.96 7.07
N VAL A 80 10.92 -9.81 7.07
CA VAL A 80 10.15 -9.38 8.26
C VAL A 80 10.20 -10.43 9.35
N SER A 81 10.06 -11.74 9.01
CA SER A 81 10.12 -12.83 9.98
C SER A 81 11.49 -12.91 10.68
N ASN A 82 12.58 -12.72 9.93
CA ASN A 82 13.92 -12.66 10.48
C ASN A 82 14.10 -11.47 11.43
N LEU A 83 13.58 -10.29 11.04
CA LEU A 83 13.58 -9.10 11.89
C LEU A 83 12.73 -9.30 13.17
N MET A 84 11.56 -9.96 13.07
CA MET A 84 10.76 -10.37 14.23
C MET A 84 11.58 -11.22 15.19
N PHE A 85 12.23 -12.27 14.68
CA PHE A 85 13.03 -13.16 15.50
C PHE A 85 14.25 -12.46 16.11
N GLU A 86 14.95 -11.64 15.34
CA GLU A 86 16.08 -10.87 15.86
C GLU A 86 15.68 -9.99 17.05
N LYS A 87 14.59 -9.24 16.93
CA LYS A 87 14.16 -8.24 17.92
C LYS A 87 13.34 -8.82 19.09
N THR A 88 12.59 -9.91 18.87
CA THR A 88 11.64 -10.43 19.87
C THR A 88 11.86 -11.89 20.25
N LYS A 89 12.68 -12.63 19.51
CA LYS A 89 12.89 -14.09 19.58
C LYS A 89 11.64 -14.91 19.20
N ILE A 90 10.66 -14.28 18.57
CA ILE A 90 9.43 -14.93 18.10
C ILE A 90 9.31 -14.65 16.60
N PRO A 91 9.40 -15.67 15.71
CA PRO A 91 9.22 -15.49 14.28
C PRO A 91 7.73 -15.39 13.90
N ALA A 92 7.45 -15.16 12.62
CA ALA A 92 6.10 -15.33 12.07
C ALA A 92 5.62 -16.79 12.19
N ASP A 93 4.30 -17.02 12.21
CA ASP A 93 3.75 -18.38 12.22
C ASP A 93 3.82 -19.01 10.81
N VAL A 94 3.71 -18.18 9.77
CA VAL A 94 3.84 -18.58 8.36
C VAL A 94 4.77 -17.58 7.66
N VAL A 95 5.80 -18.11 7.03
CA VAL A 95 6.71 -17.33 6.20
C VAL A 95 6.32 -17.55 4.74
N PHE A 96 6.08 -16.49 4.01
CA PHE A 96 5.75 -16.53 2.60
C PHE A 96 6.86 -15.89 1.73
N SER A 97 6.86 -16.25 0.47
CA SER A 97 7.67 -15.65 -0.59
C SER A 97 6.76 -15.12 -1.70
N ASP A 98 7.35 -14.66 -2.78
CA ASP A 98 6.61 -14.29 -3.98
C ASP A 98 5.83 -15.48 -4.55
N ASN A 99 4.63 -15.19 -5.08
CA ASN A 99 3.68 -16.19 -5.60
C ASN A 99 3.32 -17.33 -4.62
N PHE A 100 3.52 -17.11 -3.32
CA PHE A 100 3.07 -18.06 -2.31
C PHE A 100 1.55 -18.12 -2.28
N GLN A 101 1.01 -19.33 -2.39
CA GLN A 101 -0.43 -19.55 -2.39
C GLN A 101 -0.85 -20.43 -1.21
N PHE A 102 -1.93 -20.02 -0.57
CA PHE A 102 -2.62 -20.86 0.39
C PHE A 102 -4.13 -20.66 0.28
N GLN A 103 -4.86 -21.67 0.70
CA GLN A 103 -6.32 -21.66 0.64
C GLN A 103 -6.90 -22.02 2.00
N ILE A 104 -7.91 -21.30 2.43
CA ILE A 104 -8.71 -21.63 3.61
C ILE A 104 -10.19 -21.53 3.20
N GLY A 105 -10.89 -22.67 3.23
CA GLY A 105 -12.26 -22.76 2.73
C GLY A 105 -12.33 -22.36 1.25
N THR A 106 -13.18 -21.39 0.93
CA THR A 106 -13.32 -20.85 -0.44
C THR A 106 -12.34 -19.71 -0.76
N MET A 107 -11.59 -19.23 0.23
CA MET A 107 -10.67 -18.11 0.05
C MET A 107 -9.28 -18.61 -0.35
N LYS A 108 -8.83 -18.22 -1.54
CA LYS A 108 -7.47 -18.44 -2.04
C LYS A 108 -6.70 -17.14 -1.94
N PHE A 109 -5.54 -17.19 -1.31
CA PHE A 109 -4.59 -16.10 -1.14
C PHE A 109 -3.38 -16.31 -2.03
N THR A 110 -2.95 -15.24 -2.69
CA THR A 110 -1.69 -15.22 -3.43
C THR A 110 -0.92 -13.96 -3.05
N THR A 111 0.33 -14.13 -2.64
CA THR A 111 1.25 -13.00 -2.43
C THR A 111 1.88 -12.61 -3.76
N ILE A 112 1.94 -11.32 -4.04
CA ILE A 112 2.57 -10.78 -5.25
C ILE A 112 3.66 -9.81 -4.82
N GLN A 113 4.83 -9.90 -5.43
CA GLN A 113 5.94 -9.02 -5.13
C GLN A 113 5.65 -7.58 -5.53
N ASN A 114 5.96 -6.65 -4.62
CA ASN A 114 6.01 -5.22 -4.89
C ASN A 114 7.47 -4.80 -5.02
N TYR A 115 7.81 -4.11 -6.09
CA TYR A 115 9.14 -3.48 -6.20
C TYR A 115 9.10 -2.17 -5.41
N HIS A 116 9.74 -2.15 -4.25
CA HIS A 116 9.78 -0.99 -3.37
C HIS A 116 11.22 -0.69 -2.91
N GLY A 117 11.63 0.56 -3.01
CA GLY A 117 13.00 0.98 -2.74
C GLY A 117 13.85 1.15 -4.02
N ALA A 118 15.17 1.29 -3.87
CA ALA A 118 16.11 1.40 -4.98
C ALA A 118 17.50 0.91 -4.58
N GLY A 119 18.17 0.18 -5.49
CA GLY A 119 19.53 -0.31 -5.28
C GLY A 119 19.65 -1.19 -4.04
N GLU A 120 20.57 -0.88 -3.15
CA GLU A 120 20.81 -1.63 -1.90
C GLU A 120 19.68 -1.45 -0.86
N GLU A 121 18.78 -0.49 -1.06
CA GLU A 121 17.59 -0.26 -0.23
C GLU A 121 16.35 -1.00 -0.74
N LEU A 122 16.49 -1.87 -1.73
CA LEU A 122 15.37 -2.69 -2.19
C LEU A 122 14.86 -3.55 -1.03
N VAL A 123 13.56 -3.49 -0.80
CA VAL A 123 12.88 -4.15 0.32
C VAL A 123 12.05 -5.30 -0.21
N ASP A 124 12.09 -6.42 0.48
CA ASP A 124 11.20 -7.55 0.21
C ASP A 124 9.77 -7.16 0.63
N CYS A 125 8.99 -6.70 -0.34
CA CYS A 125 7.64 -6.15 -0.15
C CYS A 125 6.62 -6.92 -0.97
N HIS A 126 5.45 -7.20 -0.39
CA HIS A 126 4.41 -7.96 -1.05
C HIS A 126 3.02 -7.34 -0.85
N GLY A 127 2.20 -7.44 -1.90
CA GLY A 127 0.77 -7.28 -1.79
C GLY A 127 0.04 -8.62 -1.88
N LEU A 128 -1.29 -8.57 -1.99
CA LEU A 128 -2.16 -9.74 -1.91
C LEU A 128 -3.21 -9.72 -3.02
N ILE A 129 -3.43 -10.86 -3.65
CA ILE A 129 -4.67 -11.14 -4.37
C ILE A 129 -5.44 -12.18 -3.56
N ILE A 130 -6.69 -11.88 -3.25
CA ILE A 130 -7.60 -12.77 -2.50
C ILE A 130 -8.78 -13.09 -3.40
N GLU A 131 -8.93 -14.37 -3.72
CA GLU A 131 -9.99 -14.89 -4.58
C GLU A 131 -10.98 -15.70 -3.73
N ASP A 132 -12.26 -15.37 -3.80
CA ASP A 132 -13.30 -16.30 -3.35
C ASP A 132 -13.67 -17.20 -4.53
N ILE A 133 -13.21 -18.45 -4.48
CA ILE A 133 -13.39 -19.42 -5.59
C ILE A 133 -14.85 -19.85 -5.77
N GLU A 134 -15.74 -19.61 -4.82
CA GLU A 134 -17.17 -19.94 -4.91
C GLU A 134 -17.95 -18.83 -5.62
N SER A 135 -17.72 -17.57 -5.22
CA SER A 135 -18.39 -16.41 -5.83
C SER A 135 -17.67 -15.88 -7.07
N GLY A 136 -16.39 -16.17 -7.24
CA GLY A 136 -15.52 -15.59 -8.26
C GLY A 136 -15.18 -14.12 -8.04
N GLU A 137 -15.45 -13.57 -6.83
CA GLU A 137 -15.03 -12.22 -6.46
C GLU A 137 -13.53 -12.17 -6.13
N VAL A 138 -12.86 -11.12 -6.57
CA VAL A 138 -11.40 -10.91 -6.41
C VAL A 138 -11.13 -9.57 -5.75
N LEU A 139 -10.35 -9.60 -4.68
CA LEU A 139 -9.81 -8.40 -4.02
C LEU A 139 -8.29 -8.34 -4.24
N LEU A 140 -7.80 -7.18 -4.67
CA LEU A 140 -6.38 -6.86 -4.78
C LEU A 140 -6.01 -5.81 -3.75
N TYR A 141 -5.00 -6.10 -2.91
CA TYR A 141 -4.40 -5.17 -1.96
C TYR A 141 -2.92 -4.97 -2.29
N ALA A 142 -2.49 -3.75 -2.56
CA ALA A 142 -1.09 -3.41 -2.74
C ALA A 142 -0.79 -1.96 -2.35
N THR A 143 0.25 -1.80 -1.54
CA THR A 143 0.87 -0.51 -1.19
C THR A 143 2.38 -0.65 -1.27
N ASP A 144 3.07 0.47 -1.43
CA ASP A 144 4.52 0.50 -1.54
C ASP A 144 5.04 -0.34 -2.71
N LEU A 145 4.63 0.07 -3.91
CA LEU A 145 5.06 -0.53 -5.17
C LEU A 145 5.36 0.53 -6.22
N SER A 146 6.40 0.30 -7.03
CA SER A 146 6.79 1.17 -8.14
C SER A 146 6.25 0.70 -9.50
N THR A 147 5.68 -0.50 -9.57
CA THR A 147 5.16 -1.09 -10.82
C THR A 147 4.11 -2.15 -10.53
N THR A 148 3.20 -2.36 -11.47
CA THR A 148 2.13 -3.37 -11.39
C THR A 148 2.42 -4.59 -12.27
N ILE A 149 3.64 -4.76 -12.80
CA ILE A 149 3.95 -5.80 -13.80
C ILE A 149 3.61 -7.20 -13.29
N ASP A 150 4.03 -7.57 -12.07
CA ASP A 150 3.79 -8.92 -11.54
C ASP A 150 2.29 -9.19 -11.30
N TYR A 151 1.54 -8.14 -10.93
CA TYR A 151 0.08 -8.22 -10.85
C TYR A 151 -0.54 -8.45 -12.21
N GLN A 152 -0.07 -7.74 -13.25
CA GLN A 152 -0.54 -7.92 -14.62
C GLN A 152 -0.28 -9.34 -15.11
N GLU A 153 0.94 -9.84 -14.92
CA GLU A 153 1.32 -11.21 -15.29
C GLU A 153 0.44 -12.25 -14.60
N TYR A 154 0.19 -12.08 -13.28
CA TYR A 154 -0.66 -12.99 -12.53
C TYR A 154 -2.11 -12.95 -13.01
N LEU A 155 -2.69 -11.76 -13.17
CA LEU A 155 -4.08 -11.57 -13.61
C LEU A 155 -4.28 -12.08 -15.03
N ASP A 156 -3.38 -11.76 -15.96
CA ASP A 156 -3.44 -12.22 -17.36
C ASP A 156 -3.31 -13.75 -17.45
N LYS A 157 -2.35 -14.35 -16.73
CA LYS A 157 -2.14 -15.81 -16.69
C LYS A 157 -3.35 -16.57 -16.17
N ASN A 158 -4.06 -16.01 -15.18
CA ASN A 158 -5.22 -16.65 -14.56
C ASN A 158 -6.55 -16.17 -15.16
N SER A 159 -6.53 -15.28 -16.15
CA SER A 159 -7.72 -14.67 -16.78
C SER A 159 -8.66 -14.02 -15.75
N LEU A 160 -8.07 -13.32 -14.76
CA LEU A 160 -8.80 -12.70 -13.68
C LEU A 160 -9.09 -11.22 -13.95
N GLN A 161 -10.27 -10.79 -13.55
CA GLN A 161 -10.65 -9.40 -13.35
C GLN A 161 -10.95 -9.17 -11.88
N VAL A 162 -10.70 -7.95 -11.41
CA VAL A 162 -10.74 -7.59 -10.00
C VAL A 162 -12.01 -6.82 -9.67
N ASP A 163 -12.69 -7.21 -8.58
CA ASP A 163 -13.90 -6.55 -8.08
C ASP A 163 -13.54 -5.40 -7.13
N TYR A 164 -12.46 -5.57 -6.34
CA TYR A 164 -12.09 -4.62 -5.29
C TYR A 164 -10.60 -4.32 -5.35
N PHE A 165 -10.26 -3.06 -5.65
CA PHE A 165 -8.88 -2.57 -5.61
C PHE A 165 -8.66 -1.74 -4.34
N LEU A 166 -7.78 -2.20 -3.49
CA LEU A 166 -7.16 -1.44 -2.40
C LEU A 166 -5.70 -1.20 -2.81
N LEU A 167 -5.50 -0.23 -3.70
CA LEU A 167 -4.25 -0.09 -4.46
C LEU A 167 -3.63 1.29 -4.25
N GLU A 168 -2.31 1.34 -4.14
CA GLU A 168 -1.56 2.58 -4.05
C GLU A 168 -1.85 3.52 -5.22
N SER A 169 -1.97 4.80 -4.89
CA SER A 169 -2.00 5.93 -5.82
C SER A 169 -1.27 7.09 -5.15
N ASN A 170 0.07 7.03 -5.14
CA ASN A 170 0.87 7.86 -4.23
C ASN A 170 0.95 9.32 -4.67
N TYR A 171 1.29 9.58 -5.92
CA TYR A 171 1.53 10.93 -6.42
C TYR A 171 0.88 11.17 -7.78
N ASP A 172 0.63 12.45 -8.08
CA ASP A 172 0.23 12.90 -9.42
C ASP A 172 1.48 13.41 -10.16
N PRO A 173 1.85 12.80 -11.31
CA PRO A 173 2.99 13.25 -12.11
C PRO A 173 2.94 14.72 -12.49
N GLN A 174 1.73 15.27 -12.73
CA GLN A 174 1.57 16.69 -13.06
C GLN A 174 1.93 17.62 -11.90
N VAL A 175 1.66 17.20 -10.66
CA VAL A 175 2.02 17.96 -9.45
C VAL A 175 3.53 18.04 -9.30
N ILE A 176 4.24 16.92 -9.54
CA ILE A 176 5.71 16.90 -9.50
C ILE A 176 6.29 17.73 -10.64
N GLU A 177 5.80 17.57 -11.86
CA GLU A 177 6.26 18.32 -13.02
C GLU A 177 6.07 19.85 -12.83
N PHE A 178 4.94 20.26 -12.28
CA PHE A 178 4.72 21.66 -11.92
C PHE A 178 5.75 22.14 -10.89
N TYR A 179 5.93 21.40 -9.79
CA TYR A 179 6.89 21.74 -8.73
C TYR A 179 8.30 21.90 -9.28
N GLU A 180 8.78 20.94 -10.06
CA GLU A 180 10.13 20.96 -10.67
C GLU A 180 10.32 22.14 -11.65
N SER A 181 9.25 22.63 -12.27
CA SER A 181 9.28 23.81 -13.16
C SER A 181 9.31 25.15 -12.43
N THR A 182 9.12 25.16 -11.11
CA THR A 182 9.00 26.38 -10.33
C THR A 182 10.30 26.77 -9.59
N LYS A 183 10.38 28.02 -9.14
CA LYS A 183 11.44 28.53 -8.28
C LYS A 183 11.44 27.95 -6.87
N ALA A 184 10.37 27.27 -6.44
CA ALA A 184 10.29 26.57 -5.17
C ALA A 184 11.12 25.28 -5.17
N HIS A 185 11.43 24.73 -6.34
CA HIS A 185 12.34 23.62 -6.52
C HIS A 185 13.79 24.11 -6.51
N THR A 186 14.52 23.84 -5.45
CA THR A 186 15.89 24.32 -5.23
C THR A 186 16.96 23.25 -5.46
N GLY A 187 16.75 22.35 -6.42
CA GLY A 187 17.64 21.24 -6.72
C GLY A 187 17.09 19.88 -6.26
N PHE A 188 17.96 18.95 -5.84
CA PHE A 188 17.53 17.61 -5.44
C PHE A 188 16.56 17.66 -4.24
N ASP A 189 15.34 17.23 -4.45
CA ASP A 189 14.35 17.05 -3.38
C ASP A 189 14.15 15.54 -3.11
N ILE A 190 14.56 15.10 -1.94
CA ILE A 190 14.46 13.71 -1.53
C ILE A 190 13.01 13.18 -1.53
N PHE A 191 12.03 14.06 -1.34
CA PHE A 191 10.62 13.66 -1.31
C PHE A 191 10.02 13.53 -2.71
N SER A 192 10.30 14.46 -3.65
CA SER A 192 9.85 14.30 -5.03
C SER A 192 10.53 13.10 -5.70
N ASN A 193 11.84 12.93 -5.50
CA ASN A 193 12.55 11.75 -5.99
C ASN A 193 12.10 10.46 -5.30
N GLY A 194 11.69 10.52 -4.02
CA GLY A 194 11.10 9.38 -3.30
C GLY A 194 9.76 8.95 -3.90
N SER A 195 8.97 9.87 -4.44
CA SER A 195 7.67 9.57 -5.05
C SER A 195 7.79 8.61 -6.24
N TYR A 196 8.86 8.70 -7.05
CA TYR A 196 9.09 7.79 -8.18
C TYR A 196 9.38 6.32 -7.79
N ARG A 197 9.45 6.02 -6.49
CA ARG A 197 9.52 4.65 -5.94
C ARG A 197 8.14 4.08 -5.63
N HIS A 198 7.10 4.84 -5.93
CA HIS A 198 5.70 4.52 -5.66
C HIS A 198 4.87 4.60 -6.93
N LEU A 199 3.69 4.00 -6.93
CA LEU A 199 2.77 4.03 -8.05
C LEU A 199 2.14 5.41 -8.22
N SER A 200 2.22 5.97 -9.42
CA SER A 200 1.57 7.23 -9.75
C SER A 200 0.06 7.07 -9.92
N SER A 201 -0.67 8.18 -9.83
CA SER A 201 -2.12 8.22 -10.11
C SER A 201 -2.47 7.82 -11.54
N THR A 202 -1.56 8.09 -12.49
CA THR A 202 -1.72 7.70 -13.90
C THR A 202 -1.62 6.18 -14.06
N GLU A 203 -0.54 5.58 -13.56
CA GLU A 203 -0.34 4.12 -13.61
C GLU A 203 -1.41 3.36 -12.83
N HIS A 204 -1.81 3.89 -11.65
CA HIS A 204 -2.94 3.38 -10.89
C HIS A 204 -4.22 3.32 -11.74
N LYS A 205 -4.54 4.41 -12.44
CA LYS A 205 -5.73 4.50 -13.28
C LYS A 205 -5.65 3.52 -14.45
N GLU A 206 -4.55 3.51 -15.19
CA GLU A 206 -4.34 2.61 -16.33
C GLU A 206 -4.48 1.14 -15.94
N PHE A 207 -3.89 0.74 -14.80
CA PHE A 207 -3.98 -0.61 -14.29
C PHE A 207 -5.40 -0.97 -13.86
N THR A 208 -6.06 -0.12 -13.09
CA THR A 208 -7.42 -0.38 -12.62
C THR A 208 -8.41 -0.44 -13.76
N GLU A 209 -8.34 0.46 -14.75
CA GLU A 209 -9.20 0.44 -15.95
C GLU A 209 -9.02 -0.83 -16.79
N LYS A 210 -7.79 -1.36 -16.87
CA LYS A 210 -7.51 -2.61 -17.61
C LYS A 210 -8.14 -3.84 -16.97
N TYR A 211 -8.14 -3.92 -15.64
CA TYR A 211 -8.52 -5.14 -14.92
C TYR A 211 -9.83 -5.06 -14.15
N CYS A 212 -10.53 -3.90 -14.17
CA CYS A 212 -11.81 -3.77 -13.49
C CYS A 212 -12.95 -4.53 -14.18
N LYS A 213 -13.90 -5.01 -13.39
CA LYS A 213 -15.24 -5.38 -13.83
C LYS A 213 -16.14 -4.12 -13.87
N PRO A 214 -17.32 -4.18 -14.50
CA PRO A 214 -18.20 -2.99 -14.62
C PRO A 214 -18.54 -2.30 -13.28
N ASP A 215 -18.68 -3.08 -12.20
CA ASP A 215 -19.09 -2.60 -10.88
C ASP A 215 -17.95 -2.62 -9.85
N SER A 216 -16.69 -2.63 -10.31
CA SER A 216 -15.53 -2.67 -9.42
C SER A 216 -15.42 -1.44 -8.55
N ILE A 217 -14.97 -1.65 -7.31
CA ILE A 217 -14.70 -0.57 -6.36
C ILE A 217 -13.20 -0.35 -6.28
N VAL A 218 -12.77 0.89 -6.50
CA VAL A 218 -11.37 1.30 -6.46
C VAL A 218 -11.15 2.24 -5.28
N VAL A 219 -10.26 1.86 -4.37
CA VAL A 219 -9.87 2.65 -3.20
C VAL A 219 -8.40 3.00 -3.30
N PRO A 220 -8.05 4.28 -3.58
CA PRO A 220 -6.67 4.72 -3.64
C PRO A 220 -6.06 4.72 -2.23
N LEU A 221 -4.94 4.02 -2.06
CA LEU A 221 -4.18 3.95 -0.83
C LEU A 221 -2.86 4.73 -0.92
N HIS A 222 -2.21 4.93 0.22
CA HIS A 222 -0.84 5.45 0.36
C HIS A 222 -0.59 6.78 -0.38
N GLN A 223 -1.59 7.67 -0.40
CA GLN A 223 -1.47 8.97 -1.07
C GLN A 223 -0.50 9.89 -0.36
N SER A 224 0.40 10.52 -1.11
CA SER A 224 1.31 11.54 -0.61
C SER A 224 0.53 12.79 -0.16
N GLU A 225 0.76 13.24 1.07
CA GLU A 225 0.16 14.49 1.57
C GLU A 225 0.61 15.73 0.75
N THR A 226 1.72 15.61 0.03
CA THR A 226 2.32 16.73 -0.71
C THR A 226 2.08 16.63 -2.22
N TYR A 227 2.35 15.46 -2.80
CA TYR A 227 2.44 15.31 -4.25
C TYR A 227 1.25 14.62 -4.90
N SER A 228 0.24 14.23 -4.12
CA SER A 228 -1.00 13.69 -4.70
C SER A 228 -1.95 14.77 -5.25
N THR A 229 -1.80 16.03 -4.79
CA THR A 229 -2.63 17.16 -5.25
C THR A 229 -1.84 18.48 -5.26
N PHE A 230 -2.26 19.44 -6.10
CA PHE A 230 -1.70 20.79 -6.12
C PHE A 230 -1.91 21.52 -4.78
N GLU A 231 -3.04 21.30 -4.11
CA GLU A 231 -3.33 21.87 -2.80
C GLU A 231 -2.33 21.38 -1.73
N GLY A 232 -1.99 20.09 -1.79
CA GLY A 232 -0.97 19.48 -0.92
C GLY A 232 0.40 20.15 -1.09
N LEU A 233 0.82 20.33 -2.34
CA LEU A 233 2.07 21.00 -2.70
C LEU A 233 2.09 22.46 -2.20
N ILE A 234 1.03 23.23 -2.47
CA ILE A 234 0.91 24.63 -2.05
C ILE A 234 0.95 24.73 -0.53
N LYS A 235 0.28 23.82 0.19
CA LYS A 235 0.31 23.77 1.65
C LYS A 235 1.71 23.51 2.19
N ARG A 236 2.49 22.65 1.54
CA ARG A 236 3.89 22.40 1.90
C ARG A 236 4.74 23.65 1.75
N THR A 237 4.64 24.34 0.59
CA THR A 237 5.46 25.53 0.28
C THR A 237 4.98 26.80 0.98
N LYS A 238 3.89 26.76 1.75
CA LYS A 238 3.26 27.93 2.37
C LYS A 238 4.16 28.73 3.30
N LYS A 239 5.20 28.12 3.88
CA LYS A 239 6.17 28.74 4.78
C LYS A 239 7.47 29.14 4.07
N ASP A 240 7.63 28.82 2.80
CA ASP A 240 8.85 29.06 2.05
C ASP A 240 8.85 30.46 1.44
N GLU A 241 10.03 31.05 1.25
CA GLU A 241 10.19 32.35 0.58
C GLU A 241 9.64 32.31 -0.86
N ASN A 242 9.71 31.15 -1.51
CA ASN A 242 9.20 30.86 -2.86
C ASN A 242 7.83 30.15 -2.84
N ARG A 243 6.92 30.61 -2.00
CA ARG A 243 5.58 30.08 -1.84
C ARG A 243 4.85 29.98 -3.19
N LEU A 244 4.26 28.79 -3.43
CA LEU A 244 3.42 28.54 -4.59
C LEU A 244 1.95 28.93 -4.34
N THR A 245 1.23 29.25 -5.42
CA THR A 245 -0.17 29.67 -5.41
C THR A 245 -1.01 28.90 -6.43
N MET A 246 -2.33 28.86 -6.24
CA MET A 246 -3.23 28.25 -7.23
C MET A 246 -3.25 29.03 -8.56
N GLU A 247 -2.98 30.33 -8.53
CA GLU A 247 -2.88 31.15 -9.75
C GLU A 247 -1.73 30.67 -10.65
N GLU A 248 -0.54 30.41 -10.05
CA GLU A 248 0.61 29.85 -10.78
C GLU A 248 0.30 28.45 -11.34
N VAL A 249 -0.45 27.62 -10.61
CA VAL A 249 -0.92 26.31 -11.12
C VAL A 249 -1.81 26.49 -12.35
N GLU A 250 -2.79 27.38 -12.30
CA GLU A 250 -3.70 27.62 -13.43
C GLU A 250 -2.98 28.20 -14.66
N GLU A 251 -2.01 29.08 -14.46
CA GLU A 251 -1.17 29.61 -15.53
C GLU A 251 -0.32 28.49 -16.18
N TRP A 252 0.28 27.64 -15.38
CA TRP A 252 1.06 26.50 -15.84
C TRP A 252 0.18 25.52 -16.66
N LYS A 253 -0.99 25.13 -16.16
CA LYS A 253 -1.95 24.29 -16.90
C LYS A 253 -2.34 24.88 -18.24
N LYS A 254 -2.60 26.21 -18.31
CA LYS A 254 -2.89 26.92 -19.57
C LYS A 254 -1.72 26.88 -20.54
N SER A 255 -0.48 26.90 -20.06
CA SER A 255 0.72 26.83 -20.91
C SER A 255 0.94 25.45 -21.53
N LYS A 256 0.49 24.37 -20.87
CA LYS A 256 0.59 22.98 -21.37
C LYS A 256 -0.45 22.64 -22.43
N ASN A 257 -1.56 23.39 -22.50
CA ASN A 257 -2.64 23.17 -23.44
C ASN A 257 -2.52 24.04 -24.73
N LYS A 258 -1.41 24.74 -24.90
CA LYS A 258 -1.05 25.50 -26.13
C LYS A 258 -0.02 24.71 -26.94
#